data_00a5ab44d15e8a5e44bc2c7e667d260d
#
_entry.id   00a5ab44d15e8a5e44bc2c7e667d260d
#
_cell.length_a   1.000
_cell.length_b   1.000
_cell.length_c   1.000
_cell.angle_alpha   90.00
_cell.angle_beta   90.00
_cell.angle_gamma   90.00
#
_symmetry.space_group_name_H-M   'P 1'
#
loop_
_entity.id
_entity.type
_entity.pdbx_description
1 polymer ?
#
loop_
_entity_poly.entity_id
_entity_poly.type
_entity_poly.pdbx_seq_one_letter_code
_entity_poly.pdbx_strand_id
1 'polypeptide(L)'
;LKKIIISGFDPFDKMKINPSMEVVKELKEDEIEGVKIYPVVLPTVYGVSSEILIEKIKEIKPDSVISLGLAGGRRKIFLERFALNIDDAKTKDNKKIQRRGSVIAEEGPHAYVSTLPVVDIVKTLHRYKVKAGISNFCGTFVCNHVMYSALHYIARNNLPVICGFIHLPKLSKGKNAVTVEKLLKALKIIITFPGIL
;
A
#
# COMPACT_ATOMS: atom_id res chain seq x y z
N LEU A 1 20.99 6.75 -6.47
CA LEU A 1 19.73 6.07 -6.81
C LEU A 1 18.76 6.18 -5.65
N LYS A 2 17.57 6.67 -5.92
CA LYS A 2 16.48 6.67 -4.96
C LYS A 2 15.97 5.24 -4.78
N LYS A 3 15.61 4.86 -3.56
CA LYS A 3 15.15 3.51 -3.22
C LYS A 3 13.68 3.55 -2.83
N ILE A 4 12.89 2.68 -3.41
CA ILE A 4 11.47 2.57 -3.07
C ILE A 4 11.10 1.13 -2.73
N ILE A 5 10.44 0.90 -1.60
CA ILE A 5 9.77 -0.36 -1.29
C ILE A 5 8.36 -0.31 -1.84
N ILE A 6 8.01 -1.30 -2.66
CA ILE A 6 6.64 -1.54 -3.10
C ILE A 6 6.17 -2.86 -2.50
N SER A 7 5.21 -2.81 -1.58
CA SER A 7 4.66 -4.02 -0.99
C SER A 7 3.25 -4.32 -1.47
N GLY A 8 2.89 -5.60 -1.46
CA GLY A 8 1.55 -6.10 -1.77
C GLY A 8 1.25 -7.33 -0.94
N PHE A 9 0.00 -7.77 -0.92
CA PHE A 9 -0.46 -8.84 -0.05
C PHE A 9 -0.81 -10.11 -0.81
N ASP A 10 -0.58 -11.25 -0.18
CA ASP A 10 -1.08 -12.54 -0.63
C ASP A 10 -2.63 -12.57 -0.68
N PRO A 11 -3.22 -13.53 -1.38
CA PRO A 11 -4.67 -13.74 -1.37
C PRO A 11 -5.18 -14.05 0.04
N PHE A 12 -6.36 -13.53 0.38
CA PHE A 12 -7.00 -13.74 1.67
C PHE A 12 -8.49 -14.05 1.51
N ASP A 13 -9.12 -14.55 2.58
CA ASP A 13 -10.50 -15.02 2.58
C ASP A 13 -10.70 -16.12 1.50
N LYS A 14 -11.67 -16.01 0.64
CA LYS A 14 -11.97 -16.95 -0.45
C LYS A 14 -11.38 -16.53 -1.80
N MET A 15 -10.52 -15.51 -1.83
CA MET A 15 -9.93 -15.00 -3.06
C MET A 15 -8.76 -15.88 -3.51
N LYS A 16 -8.73 -16.20 -4.81
CA LYS A 16 -7.62 -16.93 -5.43
C LYS A 16 -6.49 -16.00 -5.88
N ILE A 17 -6.80 -14.74 -6.14
CA ILE A 17 -5.87 -13.76 -6.71
C ILE A 17 -6.01 -12.45 -5.96
N ASN A 18 -4.89 -11.87 -5.55
CA ASN A 18 -4.83 -10.51 -5.01
C ASN A 18 -4.08 -9.63 -6.04
N PRO A 19 -4.70 -8.60 -6.62
CA PRO A 19 -4.05 -7.75 -7.61
C PRO A 19 -2.79 -7.08 -7.08
N SER A 20 -2.66 -6.81 -5.79
CA SER A 20 -1.45 -6.21 -5.23
C SER A 20 -0.27 -7.18 -5.26
N MET A 21 -0.50 -8.47 -4.99
CA MET A 21 0.54 -9.49 -5.14
C MET A 21 0.98 -9.65 -6.60
N GLU A 22 0.01 -9.70 -7.52
CA GLU A 22 0.33 -9.88 -8.95
C GLU A 22 1.15 -8.70 -9.48
N VAL A 23 0.79 -7.47 -9.10
CA VAL A 23 1.57 -6.27 -9.46
C VAL A 23 2.98 -6.34 -8.88
N VAL A 24 3.12 -6.70 -7.61
CA VAL A 24 4.44 -6.77 -6.95
C VAL A 24 5.32 -7.88 -7.53
N LYS A 25 4.75 -9.03 -7.92
CA LYS A 25 5.50 -10.12 -8.55
C LYS A 25 6.05 -9.76 -9.93
N GLU A 26 5.34 -8.91 -10.67
CA GLU A 26 5.81 -8.41 -11.98
C GLU A 26 6.87 -7.31 -11.85
N LEU A 27 6.96 -6.65 -10.69
CA LEU A 27 8.05 -5.74 -10.38
C LEU A 27 9.28 -6.57 -10.05
N LYS A 28 10.28 -6.53 -10.91
CA LYS A 28 11.61 -7.07 -10.58
C LYS A 28 12.36 -6.05 -9.72
N GLU A 29 13.42 -6.51 -9.03
CA GLU A 29 14.43 -5.59 -8.50
C GLU A 29 15.11 -4.90 -9.68
N ASP A 30 14.49 -3.88 -10.19
CA ASP A 30 14.88 -3.19 -11.41
C ASP A 30 14.98 -1.69 -11.16
N GLU A 31 15.68 -1.01 -12.03
CA GLU A 31 15.80 0.44 -12.02
C GLU A 31 14.83 1.04 -13.04
N ILE A 32 13.92 1.89 -12.56
CA ILE A 32 13.04 2.68 -13.41
C ILE A 32 13.35 4.16 -13.24
N GLU A 33 13.91 4.80 -14.28
CA GLU A 33 14.16 6.24 -14.30
C GLU A 33 14.94 6.75 -13.08
N GLY A 34 16.03 6.04 -12.68
CA GLY A 34 16.86 6.41 -11.54
C GLY A 34 16.31 5.98 -10.16
N VAL A 35 15.27 5.16 -10.14
CA VAL A 35 14.65 4.63 -8.93
C VAL A 35 14.88 3.14 -8.84
N LYS A 36 15.53 2.67 -7.79
CA LYS A 36 15.66 1.24 -7.48
C LYS A 36 14.45 0.76 -6.71
N ILE A 37 13.76 -0.24 -7.27
CA ILE A 37 12.54 -0.81 -6.70
C ILE A 37 12.88 -2.07 -5.90
N TYR A 38 12.30 -2.18 -4.71
CA TYR A 38 12.37 -3.34 -3.83
C TYR A 38 10.96 -3.91 -3.65
N PRO A 39 10.56 -4.92 -4.43
CA PRO A 39 9.25 -5.54 -4.32
C PRO A 39 9.19 -6.47 -3.09
N VAL A 40 8.12 -6.38 -2.31
CA VAL A 40 7.90 -7.18 -1.11
C VAL A 40 6.49 -7.76 -1.09
N VAL A 41 6.35 -9.08 -1.08
CA VAL A 41 5.05 -9.72 -0.84
C VAL A 41 4.87 -9.97 0.65
N LEU A 42 3.79 -9.43 1.21
CA LEU A 42 3.43 -9.54 2.62
C LEU A 42 2.32 -10.59 2.80
N PRO A 43 2.37 -11.43 3.84
CA PRO A 43 1.22 -12.25 4.18
C PRO A 43 0.08 -11.37 4.69
N THR A 44 -1.17 -11.72 4.42
CA THR A 44 -2.33 -11.01 4.98
C THR A 44 -2.58 -11.48 6.42
N VAL A 45 -1.68 -11.08 7.33
CA VAL A 45 -1.66 -11.48 8.74
C VAL A 45 -1.31 -10.29 9.62
N TYR A 46 -2.14 -10.01 10.62
CA TYR A 46 -1.89 -8.95 11.60
C TYR A 46 -0.54 -9.13 12.32
N GLY A 47 0.17 -8.06 12.56
CA GLY A 47 1.50 -8.03 13.17
C GLY A 47 2.59 -8.49 12.20
N VAL A 48 2.50 -9.71 11.70
CA VAL A 48 3.54 -10.31 10.84
C VAL A 48 3.83 -9.48 9.59
N SER A 49 2.78 -9.00 8.90
CA SER A 49 2.97 -8.17 7.70
C SER A 49 3.66 -6.84 7.99
N SER A 50 3.30 -6.18 9.10
CA SER A 50 3.93 -4.93 9.50
C SER A 50 5.36 -5.14 9.99
N GLU A 51 5.65 -6.22 10.72
CA GLU A 51 6.99 -6.58 11.14
C GLU A 51 7.92 -6.80 9.95
N ILE A 52 7.50 -7.60 8.96
CA ILE A 52 8.27 -7.84 7.73
C ILE A 52 8.56 -6.51 7.00
N LEU A 53 7.54 -5.64 6.86
CA LEU A 53 7.73 -4.36 6.19
C LEU A 53 8.70 -3.45 6.95
N ILE A 54 8.59 -3.37 8.27
CA ILE A 54 9.49 -2.58 9.11
C ILE A 54 10.93 -3.10 9.04
N GLU A 55 11.14 -4.42 9.08
CA GLU A 55 12.47 -5.00 8.89
C GLU A 55 13.06 -4.64 7.52
N LYS A 56 12.25 -4.66 6.45
CA LYS A 56 12.70 -4.21 5.12
C LYS A 56 13.00 -2.71 5.09
N ILE A 57 12.28 -1.88 5.81
CA ILE A 57 12.61 -0.45 5.95
C ILE A 57 13.96 -0.26 6.64
N LYS A 58 14.25 -1.01 7.70
CA LYS A 58 15.54 -0.97 8.41
C LYS A 58 16.71 -1.42 7.53
N GLU A 59 16.53 -2.52 6.80
CA GLU A 59 17.54 -3.14 5.94
C GLU A 59 17.87 -2.24 4.72
N ILE A 60 16.84 -1.83 3.99
CA ILE A 60 16.98 -1.14 2.69
C ILE A 60 17.26 0.35 2.88
N LYS A 61 16.72 0.95 3.96
CA LYS A 61 16.72 2.40 4.20
C LYS A 61 16.17 3.15 2.96
N PRO A 62 14.90 2.94 2.62
CA PRO A 62 14.30 3.50 1.42
C PRO A 62 14.02 4.99 1.57
N ASP A 63 13.94 5.70 0.45
CA ASP A 63 13.41 7.08 0.38
C ASP A 63 11.87 7.07 0.45
N SER A 64 11.24 5.99 -0.04
CA SER A 64 9.79 5.88 -0.05
C SER A 64 9.30 4.45 0.18
N VAL A 65 8.11 4.32 0.77
CA VAL A 65 7.38 3.06 1.00
C VAL A 65 5.96 3.20 0.50
N ILE A 66 5.58 2.41 -0.50
CA ILE A 66 4.22 2.35 -1.01
C ILE A 66 3.68 0.94 -0.83
N SER A 67 2.67 0.79 0.01
CA SER A 67 1.96 -0.47 0.17
C SER A 67 0.74 -0.51 -0.74
N LEU A 68 0.55 -1.62 -1.43
CA LEU A 68 -0.57 -1.87 -2.33
C LEU A 68 -1.51 -2.89 -1.68
N GLY A 69 -2.82 -2.67 -1.74
CA GLY A 69 -3.81 -3.61 -1.26
C GLY A 69 -5.01 -3.71 -2.21
N LEU A 70 -5.89 -4.67 -1.97
CA LEU A 70 -7.14 -4.82 -2.69
C LEU A 70 -8.29 -4.16 -1.92
N ALA A 71 -8.99 -3.22 -2.54
CA ALA A 71 -10.28 -2.76 -2.04
C ALA A 71 -11.42 -3.46 -2.79
N GLY A 72 -12.03 -4.45 -2.17
CA GLY A 72 -13.20 -5.14 -2.72
C GLY A 72 -14.34 -4.16 -3.01
N GLY A 73 -14.96 -4.26 -4.20
CA GLY A 73 -16.06 -3.39 -4.63
C GLY A 73 -15.68 -2.04 -5.22
N ARG A 74 -14.43 -1.61 -5.14
CA ARG A 74 -13.95 -0.38 -5.78
C ARG A 74 -13.54 -0.64 -7.23
N ARG A 75 -13.81 0.34 -8.14
CA ARG A 75 -13.54 0.22 -9.59
C ARG A 75 -12.41 1.11 -10.10
N LYS A 76 -11.72 1.81 -9.21
CA LYS A 76 -10.60 2.72 -9.53
C LYS A 76 -9.52 2.60 -8.47
N ILE A 77 -8.34 3.12 -8.76
CA ILE A 77 -7.23 3.22 -7.80
C ILE A 77 -7.58 4.26 -6.73
N PHE A 78 -7.33 3.96 -5.46
CA PHE A 78 -7.51 4.90 -4.37
C PHE A 78 -6.21 5.09 -3.59
N LEU A 79 -5.78 6.34 -3.45
CA LEU A 79 -4.72 6.71 -2.55
C LEU A 79 -5.33 7.00 -1.18
N GLU A 80 -4.89 6.27 -0.18
CA GLU A 80 -5.42 6.40 1.19
C GLU A 80 -4.77 7.57 1.91
N ARG A 81 -5.60 8.45 2.50
CA ARG A 81 -5.11 9.64 3.19
C ARG A 81 -4.78 9.38 4.65
N PHE A 82 -5.57 8.54 5.31
CA PHE A 82 -5.43 8.30 6.75
C PHE A 82 -5.27 6.82 7.07
N ALA A 83 -4.43 6.54 8.07
CA ALA A 83 -4.36 5.28 8.78
C ALA A 83 -4.80 5.48 10.22
N LEU A 84 -5.70 4.63 10.73
CA LEU A 84 -6.27 4.72 12.06
C LEU A 84 -5.58 3.76 13.03
N ASN A 85 -5.46 4.15 14.30
CA ASN A 85 -4.87 3.34 15.36
C ASN A 85 -5.85 2.28 15.89
N ILE A 86 -6.45 1.51 14.99
CA ILE A 86 -7.43 0.49 15.37
C ILE A 86 -7.47 -0.66 14.35
N ASP A 87 -7.55 -1.88 14.86
CA ASP A 87 -7.89 -3.08 14.13
C ASP A 87 -9.31 -3.50 14.53
N ASP A 88 -10.26 -3.42 13.60
CA ASP A 88 -11.66 -3.80 13.83
C ASP A 88 -12.31 -4.33 12.55
N ALA A 89 -12.07 -5.59 12.23
CA ALA A 89 -12.59 -6.20 11.01
C ALA A 89 -13.44 -7.45 11.28
N LYS A 90 -14.50 -7.62 10.48
CA LYS A 90 -15.30 -8.84 10.51
C LYS A 90 -14.56 -10.03 9.88
N THR A 91 -13.69 -9.76 8.92
CA THR A 91 -12.90 -10.77 8.21
C THR A 91 -11.73 -11.23 9.07
N LYS A 92 -11.48 -12.53 9.10
CA LYS A 92 -10.30 -13.14 9.70
C LYS A 92 -9.11 -13.01 8.75
N ASP A 93 -7.93 -12.84 9.30
CA ASP A 93 -6.69 -12.91 8.54
C ASP A 93 -6.33 -14.35 8.10
N ASN A 94 -5.21 -14.53 7.41
CA ASN A 94 -4.81 -15.85 6.91
C ASN A 94 -4.39 -16.83 8.02
N LYS A 95 -4.10 -16.36 9.24
CA LYS A 95 -3.94 -17.18 10.45
C LYS A 95 -5.23 -17.39 11.23
N LYS A 96 -6.38 -17.00 10.65
CA LYS A 96 -7.71 -17.11 11.27
C LYS A 96 -7.91 -16.22 12.50
N ILE A 97 -7.06 -15.21 12.66
CA ILE A 97 -7.18 -14.20 13.73
C ILE A 97 -8.18 -13.14 13.29
N GLN A 98 -9.08 -12.80 14.20
CA GLN A 98 -10.00 -11.67 14.07
C GLN A 98 -9.69 -10.66 15.16
N ARG A 99 -9.53 -9.40 14.81
CA ARG A 99 -9.36 -8.31 15.78
C ARG A 99 -10.63 -7.46 15.80
N ARG A 100 -11.04 -7.04 17.00
CA ARG A 100 -12.25 -6.26 17.23
C ARG A 100 -11.95 -5.14 18.23
N GLY A 101 -11.85 -3.91 17.70
CA GLY A 101 -11.55 -2.73 18.50
C GLY A 101 -10.15 -2.73 19.14
N SER A 102 -9.21 -3.48 18.60
CA SER A 102 -7.85 -3.58 19.14
C SER A 102 -7.01 -2.37 18.71
N VAL A 103 -6.33 -1.72 19.66
CA VAL A 103 -5.37 -0.66 19.37
C VAL A 103 -4.13 -1.27 18.69
N ILE A 104 -3.56 -0.58 17.70
CA ILE A 104 -2.36 -1.02 16.97
C ILE A 104 -1.10 -0.65 17.76
N ALA A 105 -1.02 0.58 18.27
CA ALA A 105 0.09 1.07 19.08
C ALA A 105 -0.44 1.89 20.26
N GLU A 106 -0.23 1.43 21.50
CA GLU A 106 -0.77 2.02 22.72
C GLU A 106 -0.38 3.49 22.89
N GLU A 107 0.86 3.85 22.61
CA GLU A 107 1.38 5.22 22.74
C GLU A 107 1.32 5.99 21.40
N GLY A 108 0.66 5.45 20.39
CA GLY A 108 0.54 6.09 19.07
C GLY A 108 -0.65 7.05 19.00
N PRO A 109 -0.60 8.05 18.10
CA PRO A 109 -1.75 8.94 17.88
C PRO A 109 -2.93 8.15 17.30
N HIS A 110 -4.14 8.71 17.42
CA HIS A 110 -5.35 8.08 16.89
C HIS A 110 -5.32 7.84 15.37
N ALA A 111 -4.57 8.65 14.64
CA ALA A 111 -4.39 8.50 13.19
C ALA A 111 -3.07 9.08 12.71
N TYR A 112 -2.55 8.53 11.62
CA TYR A 112 -1.49 9.12 10.81
C TYR A 112 -2.03 9.58 9.45
N VAL A 113 -1.48 10.70 8.97
CA VAL A 113 -1.69 11.15 7.59
C VAL A 113 -0.63 10.51 6.71
N SER A 114 -1.03 9.98 5.56
CA SER A 114 -0.10 9.56 4.51
C SER A 114 0.83 10.70 4.14
N THR A 115 2.13 10.45 4.03
CA THR A 115 3.09 11.44 3.57
C THR A 115 3.24 11.46 2.03
N LEU A 116 2.52 10.56 1.33
CA LEU A 116 2.38 10.65 -0.13
C LEU A 116 1.63 11.93 -0.52
N PRO A 117 2.04 12.65 -1.56
CA PRO A 117 1.32 13.80 -2.09
C PRO A 117 0.07 13.36 -2.88
N VAL A 118 -0.90 12.77 -2.15
CA VAL A 118 -2.06 12.06 -2.73
C VAL A 118 -2.89 12.90 -3.70
N VAL A 119 -3.00 14.21 -3.44
CA VAL A 119 -3.77 15.13 -4.29
C VAL A 119 -3.10 15.27 -5.66
N ASP A 120 -1.81 15.51 -5.69
CA ASP A 120 -1.09 15.80 -6.93
C ASP A 120 -0.83 14.51 -7.74
N ILE A 121 -0.62 13.39 -7.05
CA ILE A 121 -0.57 12.07 -7.71
C ILE A 121 -1.90 11.78 -8.40
N VAL A 122 -3.05 11.98 -7.74
CA VAL A 122 -4.37 11.75 -8.35
C VAL A 122 -4.61 12.66 -9.55
N LYS A 123 -4.25 13.95 -9.46
CA LYS A 123 -4.31 14.88 -10.61
C LYS A 123 -3.45 14.39 -11.77
N THR A 124 -2.24 13.92 -11.48
CA THR A 124 -1.33 13.38 -12.49
C THR A 124 -1.90 12.12 -13.14
N LEU A 125 -2.38 11.16 -12.35
CA LEU A 125 -3.05 9.96 -12.89
C LEU A 125 -4.22 10.30 -13.82
N HIS A 126 -5.02 11.32 -13.47
CA HIS A 126 -6.12 11.79 -14.34
C HIS A 126 -5.62 12.37 -15.66
N ARG A 127 -4.50 13.12 -15.69
CA ARG A 127 -3.87 13.59 -16.94
C ARG A 127 -3.49 12.45 -17.86
N TYR A 128 -3.05 11.31 -17.29
CA TYR A 128 -2.76 10.07 -18.01
C TYR A 128 -3.99 9.18 -18.23
N LYS A 129 -5.20 9.70 -18.01
CA LYS A 129 -6.49 9.00 -18.19
C LYS A 129 -6.63 7.74 -17.31
N VAL A 130 -5.91 7.68 -16.20
CA VAL A 130 -6.04 6.63 -15.20
C VAL A 130 -7.14 7.01 -14.20
N LYS A 131 -8.10 6.11 -14.00
CA LYS A 131 -9.18 6.31 -13.00
C LYS A 131 -8.62 6.16 -11.59
N ALA A 132 -8.51 7.26 -10.87
CA ALA A 132 -8.01 7.31 -9.50
C ALA A 132 -8.88 8.19 -8.62
N GLY A 133 -8.66 8.16 -7.32
CA GLY A 133 -9.30 9.03 -6.34
C GLY A 133 -8.58 8.98 -5.01
N ILE A 134 -8.97 9.88 -4.09
CA ILE A 134 -8.50 9.90 -2.72
C ILE A 134 -9.53 9.18 -1.86
N SER A 135 -9.06 8.37 -0.92
CA SER A 135 -9.87 7.76 0.12
C SER A 135 -9.43 8.29 1.49
N ASN A 136 -10.38 8.64 2.33
CA ASN A 136 -10.12 9.08 3.70
C ASN A 136 -10.24 7.95 4.73
N PHE A 137 -10.44 6.73 4.28
CA PHE A 137 -10.62 5.58 5.15
C PHE A 137 -10.05 4.31 4.52
N CYS A 138 -8.89 3.88 5.01
CA CYS A 138 -8.19 2.67 4.56
C CYS A 138 -8.87 1.35 5.03
N GLY A 139 -9.94 1.46 5.78
CA GLY A 139 -10.55 0.35 6.51
C GLY A 139 -9.89 0.15 7.88
N THR A 140 -10.14 -1.01 8.49
CA THR A 140 -9.62 -1.39 9.81
C THR A 140 -9.14 -2.85 9.81
N PHE A 141 -8.76 -3.35 8.65
CA PHE A 141 -8.18 -4.68 8.45
C PHE A 141 -6.64 -4.58 8.30
N VAL A 142 -5.99 -5.64 7.86
CA VAL A 142 -4.53 -5.73 7.74
C VAL A 142 -3.92 -4.60 6.90
N CYS A 143 -4.63 -4.07 5.89
CA CYS A 143 -4.17 -2.92 5.10
C CYS A 143 -3.94 -1.68 5.98
N ASN A 144 -4.91 -1.34 6.82
CA ASN A 144 -4.79 -0.23 7.76
C ASN A 144 -3.72 -0.51 8.81
N HIS A 145 -3.66 -1.74 9.33
CA HIS A 145 -2.64 -2.15 10.29
C HIS A 145 -1.22 -1.90 9.75
N VAL A 146 -0.95 -2.33 8.52
CA VAL A 146 0.36 -2.15 7.87
C VAL A 146 0.67 -0.68 7.59
N MET A 147 -0.31 0.06 7.06
CA MET A 147 -0.13 1.50 6.80
C MET A 147 0.15 2.27 8.09
N TYR A 148 -0.64 2.01 9.15
CA TYR A 148 -0.46 2.66 10.43
C TYR A 148 0.90 2.33 11.04
N SER A 149 1.25 1.04 11.12
CA SER A 149 2.51 0.57 11.73
C SER A 149 3.75 1.13 11.02
N ALA A 150 3.74 1.19 9.68
CA ALA A 150 4.84 1.77 8.91
C ALA A 150 4.98 3.28 9.18
N LEU A 151 3.88 4.04 9.14
CA LEU A 151 3.88 5.48 9.43
C LEU A 151 4.30 5.75 10.88
N HIS A 152 3.84 4.94 11.83
CA HIS A 152 4.22 5.03 13.24
C HIS A 152 5.72 4.79 13.44
N TYR A 153 6.27 3.74 12.84
CA TYR A 153 7.69 3.44 12.89
C TYR A 153 8.54 4.58 12.32
N ILE A 154 8.16 5.09 11.15
CA ILE A 154 8.84 6.21 10.48
C ILE A 154 8.82 7.48 11.35
N ALA A 155 7.64 7.83 11.89
CA ALA A 155 7.47 9.02 12.73
C ALA A 155 8.27 8.91 14.05
N ARG A 156 8.19 7.78 14.76
CA ARG A 156 8.92 7.58 16.02
C ARG A 156 10.44 7.63 15.87
N ASN A 157 10.96 7.24 14.72
CA ASN A 157 12.39 7.24 14.44
C ASN A 157 12.85 8.48 13.66
N ASN A 158 11.97 9.47 13.43
CA ASN A 158 12.25 10.68 12.64
C ASN A 158 12.91 10.38 11.28
N LEU A 159 12.44 9.33 10.60
CA LEU A 159 13.01 8.94 9.31
C LEU A 159 12.46 9.85 8.19
N PRO A 160 13.30 10.32 7.27
CA PRO A 160 12.87 11.13 6.13
C PRO A 160 12.31 10.23 5.00
N VAL A 161 11.35 9.36 5.33
CA VAL A 161 10.78 8.37 4.42
C VAL A 161 9.35 8.77 4.07
N ILE A 162 9.05 8.87 2.79
CA ILE A 162 7.68 9.07 2.30
C ILE A 162 6.95 7.74 2.34
N CYS A 163 5.77 7.71 2.97
CA CYS A 163 5.03 6.48 3.19
C CYS A 163 3.53 6.64 2.97
N GLY A 164 2.92 5.65 2.33
CA GLY A 164 1.48 5.59 2.20
C GLY A 164 0.96 4.29 1.60
N PHE A 165 -0.35 4.28 1.35
CA PHE A 165 -1.07 3.10 0.92
C PHE A 165 -1.97 3.38 -0.28
N ILE A 166 -2.00 2.43 -1.21
CA ILE A 166 -2.81 2.52 -2.42
C ILE A 166 -3.68 1.28 -2.55
N HIS A 167 -4.98 1.46 -2.56
CA HIS A 167 -5.92 0.39 -2.86
C HIS A 167 -6.13 0.25 -4.36
N LEU A 168 -5.92 -0.95 -4.85
CA LEU A 168 -6.13 -1.35 -6.24
C LEU A 168 -7.53 -1.95 -6.41
N PRO A 169 -8.18 -1.75 -7.58
CA PRO A 169 -9.41 -2.44 -7.92
C PRO A 169 -9.15 -3.92 -8.24
N LYS A 170 -10.19 -4.75 -8.17
CA LYS A 170 -10.17 -6.14 -8.63
C LYS A 170 -9.75 -6.22 -10.10
N LEU A 171 -8.95 -7.23 -10.45
CA LEU A 171 -8.72 -7.60 -11.84
C LEU A 171 -10.05 -8.00 -12.50
N SER A 172 -10.22 -7.64 -13.75
CA SER A 172 -11.46 -7.91 -14.50
C SER A 172 -11.17 -8.21 -15.96
N LYS A 173 -12.18 -8.75 -16.66
CA LYS A 173 -12.13 -9.06 -18.09
C LYS A 173 -13.05 -8.11 -18.88
N GLY A 174 -12.89 -8.08 -20.20
CA GLY A 174 -13.74 -7.33 -21.13
C GLY A 174 -13.15 -5.99 -21.59
N LYS A 175 -13.92 -5.20 -22.33
CA LYS A 175 -13.47 -3.98 -23.02
C LYS A 175 -12.79 -2.96 -22.09
N ASN A 176 -13.29 -2.84 -20.86
CA ASN A 176 -12.74 -1.91 -19.84
C ASN A 176 -12.03 -2.66 -18.72
N ALA A 177 -11.39 -3.78 -19.03
CA ALA A 177 -10.72 -4.63 -18.05
C ALA A 177 -9.68 -3.88 -17.24
N VAL A 178 -9.62 -4.20 -15.95
CA VAL A 178 -8.49 -3.90 -15.08
C VAL A 178 -7.51 -5.05 -15.17
N THR A 179 -6.34 -4.80 -15.72
CA THR A 179 -5.28 -5.79 -15.90
C THR A 179 -4.06 -5.41 -15.09
N VAL A 180 -3.20 -6.38 -14.79
CA VAL A 180 -1.92 -6.14 -14.10
C VAL A 180 -1.08 -5.12 -14.87
N GLU A 181 -1.03 -5.23 -16.21
CA GLU A 181 -0.30 -4.28 -17.06
C GLU A 181 -0.78 -2.83 -16.88
N LYS A 182 -2.10 -2.60 -16.83
CA LYS A 182 -2.66 -1.25 -16.59
C LYS A 182 -2.33 -0.72 -15.21
N LEU A 183 -2.33 -1.60 -14.19
CA LEU A 183 -1.95 -1.24 -12.82
C LEU A 183 -0.46 -0.92 -12.72
N LEU A 184 0.40 -1.68 -13.42
CA LEU A 184 1.84 -1.39 -13.52
C LEU A 184 2.11 -0.05 -14.20
N LYS A 185 1.41 0.27 -15.30
CA LYS A 185 1.51 1.58 -15.94
C LYS A 185 1.13 2.71 -15.00
N ALA A 186 0.06 2.55 -14.24
CA ALA A 186 -0.35 3.53 -13.23
C ALA A 186 0.68 3.65 -12.11
N LEU A 187 1.22 2.53 -11.64
CA LEU A 187 2.23 2.51 -10.59
C LEU A 187 3.54 3.18 -11.06
N LYS A 188 3.96 2.96 -12.32
CA LYS A 188 5.12 3.65 -12.90
C LYS A 188 4.96 5.18 -12.83
N ILE A 189 3.79 5.72 -13.19
CA ILE A 189 3.49 7.15 -13.08
C ILE A 189 3.61 7.63 -11.62
N ILE A 190 3.20 6.81 -10.67
CA ILE A 190 3.29 7.13 -9.24
C ILE A 190 4.75 7.12 -8.78
N ILE A 191 5.50 6.08 -9.09
CA ILE A 191 6.90 5.91 -8.68
C ILE A 191 7.79 7.05 -9.20
N THR A 192 7.55 7.51 -10.43
CA THR A 192 8.33 8.58 -11.07
C THR A 192 7.81 9.98 -10.75
N PHE A 193 6.80 10.10 -9.88
CA PHE A 193 6.29 11.41 -9.46
C PHE A 193 7.33 12.13 -8.59
N PRO A 194 7.72 13.39 -8.92
CA PRO A 194 8.84 14.08 -8.24
C PRO A 194 8.69 14.22 -6.72
N GLY A 195 7.47 14.26 -6.21
CA GLY A 195 7.20 14.35 -4.77
C GLY A 195 7.25 13.02 -4.02
N ILE A 196 7.70 11.92 -4.64
CA ILE A 196 7.89 10.60 -3.99
C ILE A 196 9.38 10.29 -3.78
N LEU A 197 10.24 11.02 -4.46
CA LEU A 197 11.69 10.78 -4.53
C LEU A 197 12.47 11.82 -3.74
#